data_0abbe9e5ff6eeceaa68aa39deb61884b
#
_entry.id   0abbe9e5ff6eeceaa68aa39deb61884b
#
_cell.length_a   1.000
_cell.length_b   1.000
_cell.length_c   1.000
_cell.angle_alpha   90.00
_cell.angle_beta   90.00
_cell.angle_gamma   90.00
#
_symmetry.space_group_name_H-M   'P 1'
#
loop_
_entity.id
_entity.type
_entity.pdbx_description
1 polymer ?
#
loop_
_entity_poly.entity_id
_entity_poly.type
_entity_poly.pdbx_seq_one_letter_code
_entity_poly.pdbx_strand_id
1 'polypeptide(L)'
;MVGKRYNLKVHKLSRKELMKDGFGREVFEMLNICYHDLYGFASLNDRKVDQLVDQYIRIADLNLVSIIVDTTLNNKMVGFGITFPSLSKAQRKLHNGRLFPFGWIGMLDAIKWHHDDTVDMLLIGVLPEYRTKGANALIFNDLIQQYIRYGFKWAEAMPQMETNDHMLGQWQYLEADYHRRLRSYKKKI
;
A
#
# COMPACT_ATOMS: atom_id res chain seq x y z
N MET A 1 7.28 18.24 -11.58
CA MET A 1 7.70 18.26 -13.00
C MET A 1 7.30 16.96 -13.74
N VAL A 2 7.53 15.78 -13.20
CA VAL A 2 7.21 14.47 -13.85
C VAL A 2 5.74 14.34 -14.22
N GLY A 3 4.82 14.65 -13.33
CA GLY A 3 3.39 14.52 -13.59
C GLY A 3 2.91 15.33 -14.80
N LYS A 4 3.41 16.57 -14.96
CA LYS A 4 3.06 17.41 -16.13
C LYS A 4 3.58 16.84 -17.45
N ARG A 5 4.78 16.21 -17.46
CA ARG A 5 5.39 15.67 -18.66
C ARG A 5 4.61 14.47 -19.23
N TYR A 6 4.01 13.68 -18.34
CA TYR A 6 3.32 12.44 -18.70
C TYR A 6 1.81 12.49 -18.43
N ASN A 7 1.26 13.69 -18.15
CA ASN A 7 -0.15 13.90 -17.83
C ASN A 7 -0.64 13.05 -16.64
N LEU A 8 0.26 12.75 -15.71
CA LEU A 8 -0.04 11.99 -14.51
C LEU A 8 -0.39 12.93 -13.36
N LYS A 9 -1.41 12.57 -12.60
CA LYS A 9 -1.89 13.33 -11.44
C LYS A 9 -2.18 12.40 -10.27
N VAL A 10 -1.85 12.87 -9.06
CA VAL A 10 -2.37 12.27 -7.83
C VAL A 10 -3.85 12.57 -7.74
N HIS A 11 -4.66 11.52 -7.62
CA HIS A 11 -6.09 11.61 -7.38
C HIS A 11 -6.38 11.25 -5.91
N LYS A 12 -6.92 12.21 -5.16
CA LYS A 12 -7.33 11.95 -3.78
C LYS A 12 -8.75 11.41 -3.75
N LEU A 13 -8.86 10.17 -3.32
CA LEU A 13 -10.14 9.47 -3.24
C LEU A 13 -11.03 10.02 -2.12
N SER A 14 -12.29 10.17 -2.43
CA SER A 14 -13.36 10.25 -1.42
C SER A 14 -13.84 8.84 -1.03
N ARG A 15 -14.45 8.71 0.15
CA ARG A 15 -15.08 7.43 0.54
C ARG A 15 -16.19 6.99 -0.43
N LYS A 16 -16.87 7.94 -1.06
CA LYS A 16 -17.90 7.66 -2.05
C LYS A 16 -17.30 6.98 -3.28
N GLU A 17 -16.25 7.57 -3.86
CA GLU A 17 -15.55 7.01 -5.03
C GLU A 17 -15.03 5.61 -4.73
N LEU A 18 -14.43 5.44 -3.57
CA LEU A 18 -13.84 4.17 -3.17
C LEU A 18 -14.88 3.05 -3.02
N MET A 19 -16.06 3.35 -2.45
CA MET A 19 -17.09 2.35 -2.15
C MET A 19 -18.16 2.22 -3.23
N LYS A 20 -18.52 3.32 -3.90
CA LYS A 20 -19.68 3.34 -4.81
C LYS A 20 -19.30 3.44 -6.26
N ASP A 21 -18.22 4.15 -6.57
CA ASP A 21 -17.83 4.43 -7.95
C ASP A 21 -16.79 3.42 -8.49
N GLY A 22 -16.52 2.33 -7.73
CA GLY A 22 -15.73 1.19 -8.18
C GLY A 22 -14.22 1.29 -8.01
N PHE A 23 -13.67 2.43 -7.55
CA PHE A 23 -12.21 2.58 -7.38
C PHE A 23 -11.59 1.53 -6.45
N GLY A 24 -12.32 1.10 -5.42
CA GLY A 24 -11.84 0.07 -4.52
C GLY A 24 -11.63 -1.27 -5.24
N ARG A 25 -12.54 -1.64 -6.13
CA ARG A 25 -12.42 -2.83 -6.98
C ARG A 25 -11.29 -2.66 -7.99
N GLU A 26 -11.21 -1.51 -8.66
CA GLU A 26 -10.18 -1.20 -9.65
C GLU A 26 -8.75 -1.32 -9.08
N VAL A 27 -8.53 -0.92 -7.83
CA VAL A 27 -7.24 -1.10 -7.13
C VAL A 27 -6.85 -2.59 -7.08
N PHE A 28 -7.76 -3.49 -6.70
CA PHE A 28 -7.46 -4.92 -6.60
C PHE A 28 -7.38 -5.62 -7.95
N GLU A 29 -8.13 -5.16 -8.96
CA GLU A 29 -7.98 -5.62 -10.34
C GLU A 29 -6.60 -5.22 -10.88
N MET A 30 -6.19 -3.98 -10.65
CA MET A 30 -4.86 -3.51 -11.02
C MET A 30 -3.74 -4.24 -10.26
N LEU A 31 -3.98 -4.64 -9.01
CA LEU A 31 -3.05 -5.48 -8.26
C LEU A 31 -2.80 -6.81 -9.00
N ASN A 32 -3.85 -7.46 -9.52
CA ASN A 32 -3.71 -8.67 -10.32
C ASN A 32 -2.79 -8.47 -11.52
N ILE A 33 -2.88 -7.32 -12.20
CA ILE A 33 -2.02 -6.99 -13.35
C ILE A 33 -0.58 -6.75 -12.89
N CYS A 34 -0.40 -5.94 -11.85
CA CYS A 34 0.93 -5.51 -11.40
C CYS A 34 1.76 -6.64 -10.79
N TYR A 35 1.10 -7.64 -10.17
CA TYR A 35 1.73 -8.70 -9.39
C TYR A 35 1.70 -10.06 -10.10
N HIS A 36 1.11 -10.14 -11.30
CA HIS A 36 0.96 -11.39 -12.05
C HIS A 36 2.24 -12.21 -12.17
N ASP A 37 3.34 -11.54 -12.46
CA ASP A 37 4.64 -12.19 -12.70
C ASP A 37 5.46 -12.48 -11.42
N LEU A 38 4.93 -12.09 -10.25
CA LEU A 38 5.62 -12.35 -8.99
C LEU A 38 5.45 -13.81 -8.57
N TYR A 39 6.55 -14.46 -8.23
CA TYR A 39 6.54 -15.84 -7.75
C TYR A 39 5.62 -16.00 -6.53
N GLY A 40 4.72 -16.98 -6.60
CA GLY A 40 3.80 -17.28 -5.50
C GLY A 40 2.59 -16.35 -5.41
N PHE A 41 2.46 -15.37 -6.30
CA PHE A 41 1.25 -14.57 -6.37
C PHE A 41 0.10 -15.42 -6.96
N ALA A 42 -1.03 -15.43 -6.27
CA ALA A 42 -2.27 -16.03 -6.75
C ALA A 42 -3.25 -14.90 -7.08
N SER A 43 -3.70 -14.86 -8.32
CA SER A 43 -4.67 -13.85 -8.76
C SER A 43 -5.93 -13.88 -7.91
N LEU A 44 -6.39 -12.69 -7.55
CA LEU A 44 -7.61 -12.49 -6.79
C LEU A 44 -8.80 -12.68 -7.72
N ASN A 45 -9.71 -13.57 -7.34
CA ASN A 45 -11.02 -13.69 -8.01
C ASN A 45 -11.99 -12.61 -7.47
N ASP A 46 -13.10 -12.39 -8.19
CA ASP A 46 -14.10 -11.37 -7.86
C ASP A 46 -14.58 -11.45 -6.41
N ARG A 47 -14.90 -12.65 -5.94
CA ARG A 47 -15.35 -12.85 -4.55
C ARG A 47 -14.30 -12.39 -3.54
N LYS A 48 -13.02 -12.67 -3.81
CA LYS A 48 -11.92 -12.26 -2.94
C LYS A 48 -11.69 -10.75 -3.02
N VAL A 49 -11.81 -10.16 -4.20
CA VAL A 49 -11.76 -8.70 -4.39
C VAL A 49 -12.85 -8.03 -3.56
N ASP A 50 -14.10 -8.48 -3.66
CA ASP A 50 -15.21 -7.92 -2.90
C ASP A 50 -15.01 -8.01 -1.38
N GLN A 51 -14.49 -9.16 -0.90
CA GLN A 51 -14.13 -9.32 0.51
C GLN A 51 -13.06 -8.33 0.96
N LEU A 52 -12.00 -8.15 0.17
CA LEU A 52 -10.91 -7.24 0.50
C LEU A 52 -11.37 -5.78 0.47
N VAL A 53 -12.18 -5.41 -0.52
CA VAL A 53 -12.78 -4.08 -0.60
C VAL A 53 -13.60 -3.80 0.67
N ASP A 54 -14.49 -4.69 1.05
CA ASP A 54 -15.33 -4.49 2.25
C ASP A 54 -14.50 -4.45 3.55
N GLN A 55 -13.49 -5.30 3.65
CA GLN A 55 -12.66 -5.41 4.85
C GLN A 55 -11.72 -4.21 5.04
N TYR A 56 -11.00 -3.81 4.00
CA TYR A 56 -9.93 -2.82 4.13
C TYR A 56 -10.40 -1.39 3.91
N ILE A 57 -11.36 -1.17 3.02
CA ILE A 57 -11.82 0.18 2.70
C ILE A 57 -12.50 0.86 3.87
N ARG A 58 -13.20 0.10 4.71
CA ARG A 58 -13.90 0.67 5.88
C ARG A 58 -12.96 1.28 6.91
N ILE A 59 -11.77 0.73 7.04
CA ILE A 59 -10.79 1.13 8.06
C ILE A 59 -9.64 1.96 7.51
N ALA A 60 -9.50 2.05 6.18
CA ALA A 60 -8.41 2.79 5.54
C ALA A 60 -8.50 4.29 5.82
N ASP A 61 -7.37 4.88 6.20
CA ASP A 61 -7.18 6.33 6.10
C ASP A 61 -6.84 6.70 4.66
N LEU A 62 -7.74 7.44 4.00
CA LEU A 62 -7.57 7.81 2.59
C LEU A 62 -6.39 8.76 2.33
N ASN A 63 -5.88 9.44 3.36
CA ASN A 63 -4.66 10.22 3.23
C ASN A 63 -3.41 9.33 3.10
N LEU A 64 -3.48 8.09 3.60
CA LEU A 64 -2.45 7.06 3.49
C LEU A 64 -2.62 6.16 2.26
N VAL A 65 -3.52 6.53 1.37
CA VAL A 65 -3.72 5.91 0.04
C VAL A 65 -3.39 6.92 -1.04
N SER A 66 -2.53 6.55 -1.97
CA SER A 66 -2.16 7.35 -3.13
C SER A 66 -2.62 6.67 -4.41
N ILE A 67 -3.36 7.38 -5.24
CA ILE A 67 -3.80 6.92 -6.55
C ILE A 67 -3.23 7.83 -7.61
N ILE A 68 -2.66 7.26 -8.65
CA ILE A 68 -2.17 8.00 -9.81
C ILE A 68 -3.08 7.73 -10.99
N VAL A 69 -3.53 8.78 -11.63
CA VAL A 69 -4.39 8.72 -12.82
C VAL A 69 -3.72 9.39 -14.02
N ASP A 70 -4.02 8.88 -15.22
CA ASP A 70 -3.69 9.53 -16.49
C ASP A 70 -4.85 10.43 -16.90
N THR A 71 -4.60 11.73 -16.94
CA THR A 71 -5.62 12.73 -17.26
C THR A 71 -6.02 12.74 -18.73
N THR A 72 -5.23 12.14 -19.61
CA THR A 72 -5.55 12.00 -21.04
C THR A 72 -6.49 10.83 -21.32
N LEU A 73 -6.60 9.88 -20.40
CA LEU A 73 -7.41 8.68 -20.51
C LEU A 73 -8.60 8.72 -19.53
N ASN A 74 -9.33 9.82 -19.50
CA ASN A 74 -10.49 10.00 -18.62
C ASN A 74 -10.21 9.66 -17.15
N ASN A 75 -9.05 10.08 -16.64
CA ASN A 75 -8.56 9.78 -15.30
C ASN A 75 -8.48 8.27 -14.99
N LYS A 76 -8.10 7.46 -15.98
CA LYS A 76 -7.82 6.03 -15.77
C LYS A 76 -6.74 5.86 -14.70
N MET A 77 -6.98 4.98 -13.74
CA MET A 77 -5.98 4.61 -12.73
C MET A 77 -4.80 3.90 -13.39
N VAL A 78 -3.59 4.36 -13.08
CA VAL A 78 -2.33 3.81 -13.63
C VAL A 78 -1.31 3.45 -12.56
N GLY A 79 -1.57 3.85 -11.32
CA GLY A 79 -0.72 3.53 -10.18
C GLY A 79 -1.47 3.70 -8.86
N PHE A 80 -1.07 2.91 -7.86
CA PHE A 80 -1.58 3.03 -6.50
C PHE A 80 -0.50 2.72 -5.48
N GLY A 81 -0.64 3.31 -4.28
CA GLY A 81 0.10 2.97 -3.08
C GLY A 81 -0.85 2.94 -1.88
N ILE A 82 -0.82 1.85 -1.12
CA ILE A 82 -1.65 1.66 0.07
C ILE A 82 -0.75 1.42 1.25
N THR A 83 -0.91 2.25 2.25
CA THR A 83 -0.15 2.17 3.50
C THR A 83 -1.09 2.26 4.69
N PHE A 84 -0.62 1.79 5.83
CA PHE A 84 -1.42 1.72 7.05
C PHE A 84 -0.57 2.09 8.26
N PRO A 85 -1.11 2.74 9.29
CA PRO A 85 -0.41 2.88 10.56
C PRO A 85 -0.03 1.50 11.09
N SER A 86 1.22 1.34 11.55
CA SER A 86 1.66 0.04 12.04
C SER A 86 0.88 -0.38 13.28
N LEU A 87 0.42 -1.62 13.28
CA LEU A 87 -0.25 -2.23 14.41
C LEU A 87 0.71 -3.03 15.30
N SER A 88 1.98 -3.09 14.94
CA SER A 88 2.98 -3.96 15.59
C SER A 88 3.13 -3.67 17.07
N LYS A 89 3.18 -2.40 17.49
CA LYS A 89 3.28 -2.04 18.91
C LYS A 89 1.99 -2.35 19.68
N ALA A 90 0.84 -2.10 19.06
CA ALA A 90 -0.46 -2.43 19.64
C ALA A 90 -0.62 -3.96 19.82
N GLN A 91 -0.24 -4.74 18.80
CA GLN A 91 -0.29 -6.20 18.84
C GLN A 91 0.62 -6.79 19.92
N ARG A 92 1.85 -6.26 20.11
CA ARG A 92 2.76 -6.71 21.17
C ARG A 92 2.22 -6.49 22.58
N LYS A 93 1.36 -5.48 22.77
CA LYS A 93 0.72 -5.18 24.06
C LYS A 93 -0.51 -6.05 24.33
N LEU A 94 -0.97 -6.83 23.36
CA LEU A 94 -2.09 -7.74 23.57
C LEU A 94 -1.70 -8.88 24.52
N HIS A 95 -2.46 -9.05 25.60
CA HIS A 95 -2.25 -10.15 26.54
C HIS A 95 -2.58 -11.49 25.87
N ASN A 96 -1.58 -12.34 25.62
CA ASN A 96 -1.71 -13.62 24.91
C ASN A 96 -2.42 -13.51 23.54
N GLY A 97 -2.28 -12.39 22.82
CA GLY A 97 -2.93 -12.17 21.54
C GLY A 97 -4.44 -11.89 21.60
N ARG A 98 -5.01 -11.67 22.79
CA ARG A 98 -6.46 -11.48 22.96
C ARG A 98 -6.86 -10.04 22.72
N LEU A 99 -7.83 -9.83 21.83
CA LEU A 99 -8.43 -8.51 21.57
C LEU A 99 -9.40 -8.08 22.67
N PHE A 100 -10.10 -9.03 23.30
CA PHE A 100 -11.07 -8.77 24.36
C PHE A 100 -10.51 -9.14 25.75
N PRO A 101 -10.87 -8.36 26.81
CA PRO A 101 -11.83 -7.26 26.81
C PRO A 101 -11.29 -5.88 26.36
N PHE A 102 -9.97 -5.59 26.41
CA PHE A 102 -9.45 -4.22 26.23
C PHE A 102 -8.42 -4.09 25.11
N GLY A 103 -7.95 -5.18 24.50
CA GLY A 103 -6.91 -5.15 23.48
C GLY A 103 -7.30 -4.38 22.20
N TRP A 104 -8.60 -4.36 21.87
CA TRP A 104 -9.13 -3.60 20.73
C TRP A 104 -8.94 -2.08 20.86
N ILE A 105 -8.87 -1.55 22.11
CA ILE A 105 -8.65 -0.10 22.35
C ILE A 105 -7.30 0.32 21.79
N GLY A 106 -6.24 -0.44 22.09
CA GLY A 106 -4.91 -0.15 21.57
C GLY A 106 -4.80 -0.26 20.04
N MET A 107 -5.58 -1.17 19.44
CA MET A 107 -5.66 -1.29 17.99
C MET A 107 -6.37 -0.08 17.35
N LEU A 108 -7.50 0.36 17.93
CA LEU A 108 -8.18 1.57 17.47
C LEU A 108 -7.33 2.82 17.66
N ASP A 109 -6.59 2.90 18.76
CA ASP A 109 -5.67 4.00 19.03
C ASP A 109 -4.61 4.11 17.94
N ALA A 110 -3.98 3.01 17.56
CA ALA A 110 -3.00 2.97 16.49
C ALA A 110 -3.58 3.38 15.13
N ILE A 111 -4.81 2.96 14.82
CA ILE A 111 -5.46 3.25 13.53
C ILE A 111 -5.97 4.69 13.45
N LYS A 112 -6.62 5.20 14.51
CA LYS A 112 -7.31 6.49 14.46
C LYS A 112 -6.47 7.69 14.87
N TRP A 113 -5.62 7.51 15.87
CA TRP A 113 -4.84 8.61 16.44
C TRP A 113 -3.36 8.55 16.06
N HIS A 114 -2.95 7.50 15.30
CA HIS A 114 -1.58 7.35 14.78
C HIS A 114 -0.50 7.48 15.87
N HIS A 115 -0.76 6.94 17.07
CA HIS A 115 0.18 7.00 18.19
C HIS A 115 1.41 6.08 18.00
N ASP A 116 1.46 5.29 16.93
CA ASP A 116 2.69 4.64 16.49
C ASP A 116 3.48 5.61 15.61
N ASP A 117 4.80 5.56 15.70
CA ASP A 117 5.70 6.36 14.87
C ASP A 117 6.08 5.66 13.55
N THR A 118 5.42 4.55 13.24
CA THR A 118 5.71 3.69 12.09
C THR A 118 4.47 3.54 11.20
N VAL A 119 4.67 3.61 9.90
CA VAL A 119 3.68 3.27 8.88
C VAL A 119 4.10 2.02 8.12
N ASP A 120 3.20 1.07 7.90
CA ASP A 120 3.43 -0.13 7.13
C ASP A 120 3.05 0.12 5.65
N MET A 121 4.01 -0.07 4.74
CA MET A 121 3.81 0.05 3.30
C MET A 121 3.34 -1.30 2.77
N LEU A 122 2.01 -1.46 2.61
CA LEU A 122 1.40 -2.76 2.32
C LEU A 122 1.47 -3.13 0.84
N LEU A 123 0.98 -2.24 -0.03
CA LEU A 123 0.85 -2.51 -1.46
C LEU A 123 1.26 -1.28 -2.26
N ILE A 124 2.01 -1.52 -3.33
CA ILE A 124 2.32 -0.51 -4.33
C ILE A 124 2.28 -1.16 -5.72
N GLY A 125 1.60 -0.55 -6.66
CA GLY A 125 1.51 -1.05 -8.01
C GLY A 125 1.47 0.07 -9.04
N VAL A 126 2.14 -0.15 -10.16
CA VAL A 126 2.11 0.73 -11.34
C VAL A 126 1.99 -0.14 -12.56
N LEU A 127 1.06 0.20 -13.44
CA LEU A 127 0.89 -0.50 -14.71
C LEU A 127 2.22 -0.55 -15.47
N PRO A 128 2.55 -1.68 -16.12
CA PRO A 128 3.84 -1.87 -16.78
C PRO A 128 4.25 -0.71 -17.68
N GLU A 129 3.34 -0.18 -18.48
CA GLU A 129 3.57 0.91 -19.43
C GLU A 129 3.80 2.30 -18.78
N TYR A 130 3.60 2.40 -17.45
CA TYR A 130 3.81 3.63 -16.68
C TYR A 130 5.01 3.56 -15.71
N ARG A 131 5.66 2.40 -15.58
CA ARG A 131 6.79 2.20 -14.64
C ARG A 131 7.96 3.16 -14.89
N THR A 132 8.23 3.49 -16.17
CA THR A 132 9.31 4.42 -16.58
C THR A 132 8.87 5.89 -16.65
N LYS A 133 7.58 6.17 -16.43
CA LYS A 133 7.01 7.52 -16.52
C LYS A 133 6.95 8.26 -15.19
N GLY A 134 7.61 7.74 -14.15
CA GLY A 134 7.72 8.37 -12.85
C GLY A 134 6.45 8.31 -11.99
N ALA A 135 5.52 7.41 -12.28
CA ALA A 135 4.31 7.20 -11.46
C ALA A 135 4.68 6.81 -10.03
N ASN A 136 5.71 5.96 -9.84
CA ASN A 136 6.23 5.60 -8.51
C ASN A 136 6.70 6.83 -7.72
N ALA A 137 7.43 7.74 -8.37
CA ALA A 137 7.90 8.95 -7.69
C ALA A 137 6.74 9.84 -7.22
N LEU A 138 5.64 9.89 -7.97
CA LEU A 138 4.43 10.61 -7.56
C LEU A 138 3.76 9.94 -6.36
N ILE A 139 3.67 8.58 -6.33
CA ILE A 139 3.14 7.83 -5.20
C ILE A 139 3.95 8.13 -3.95
N PHE A 140 5.27 7.94 -4.00
CA PHE A 140 6.14 8.18 -2.85
C PHE A 140 6.10 9.63 -2.38
N ASN A 141 6.15 10.59 -3.31
CA ASN A 141 6.07 12.01 -2.96
C ASN A 141 4.76 12.34 -2.24
N ASP A 142 3.64 11.81 -2.68
CA ASP A 142 2.34 12.02 -2.05
C ASP A 142 2.27 11.39 -0.65
N LEU A 143 2.69 10.12 -0.53
CA LEU A 143 2.64 9.38 0.74
C LEU A 143 3.61 9.95 1.77
N ILE A 144 4.86 10.24 1.39
CA ILE A 144 5.87 10.81 2.31
C ILE A 144 5.39 12.14 2.89
N GLN A 145 4.74 12.99 2.11
CA GLN A 145 4.15 14.23 2.61
C GLN A 145 3.11 13.96 3.72
N GLN A 146 2.30 12.90 3.56
CA GLN A 146 1.33 12.52 4.59
C GLN A 146 2.02 11.90 5.81
N TYR A 147 3.08 11.10 5.61
CA TYR A 147 3.84 10.53 6.74
C TYR A 147 4.44 11.64 7.60
N ILE A 148 5.05 12.64 6.99
CA ILE A 148 5.60 13.82 7.69
C ILE A 148 4.47 14.55 8.45
N ARG A 149 3.34 14.76 7.80
CA ARG A 149 2.18 15.46 8.39
C ARG A 149 1.63 14.73 9.60
N TYR A 150 1.62 13.40 9.58
CA TYR A 150 1.15 12.55 10.69
C TYR A 150 2.22 12.30 11.75
N GLY A 151 3.46 12.74 11.53
CA GLY A 151 4.56 12.57 12.47
C GLY A 151 5.17 11.17 12.48
N PHE A 152 4.92 10.33 11.45
CA PHE A 152 5.61 9.06 11.30
C PHE A 152 7.10 9.28 11.11
N LYS A 153 7.92 8.48 11.79
CA LYS A 153 9.38 8.52 11.71
C LYS A 153 9.93 7.42 10.84
N TRP A 154 9.20 6.31 10.74
CA TRP A 154 9.61 5.10 10.05
C TRP A 154 8.54 4.63 9.07
N ALA A 155 8.97 4.15 7.92
CA ALA A 155 8.11 3.44 6.98
C ALA A 155 8.67 2.03 6.80
N GLU A 156 7.92 1.03 7.25
CA GLU A 156 8.28 -0.38 7.13
C GLU A 156 7.75 -0.93 5.82
N ALA A 157 8.64 -1.37 4.94
CA ALA A 157 8.24 -2.06 3.72
C ALA A 157 7.97 -3.54 4.00
N MET A 158 6.90 -4.07 3.42
CA MET A 158 6.63 -5.50 3.46
C MET A 158 7.78 -6.29 2.81
N PRO A 159 8.03 -7.56 3.23
CA PRO A 159 9.07 -8.37 2.64
C PRO A 159 8.95 -8.45 1.12
N GLN A 160 10.03 -8.15 0.43
CA GLN A 160 10.10 -8.15 -1.02
C GLN A 160 10.96 -9.31 -1.51
N MET A 161 10.63 -9.83 -2.67
CA MET A 161 11.42 -10.87 -3.29
C MET A 161 12.75 -10.31 -3.77
N GLU A 162 13.84 -11.02 -3.51
CA GLU A 162 15.19 -10.64 -3.96
C GLU A 162 15.34 -10.59 -5.49
N THR A 163 14.37 -11.15 -6.21
CA THR A 163 14.30 -11.13 -7.69
C THR A 163 13.42 -9.99 -8.22
N ASN A 164 12.83 -9.17 -7.35
CA ASN A 164 12.01 -8.03 -7.78
C ASN A 164 12.86 -6.77 -7.95
N ASP A 165 13.73 -6.78 -8.98
CA ASP A 165 14.69 -5.70 -9.26
C ASP A 165 14.00 -4.34 -9.43
N HIS A 166 12.80 -4.32 -10.00
CA HIS A 166 12.03 -3.08 -10.18
C HIS A 166 11.67 -2.40 -8.86
N MET A 167 11.32 -3.20 -7.86
CA MET A 167 11.00 -2.66 -6.54
C MET A 167 12.25 -2.35 -5.73
N LEU A 168 13.23 -3.25 -5.75
CA LEU A 168 14.50 -3.07 -5.03
C LEU A 168 15.28 -1.84 -5.53
N GLY A 169 15.26 -1.59 -6.83
CA GLY A 169 15.92 -0.43 -7.44
C GLY A 169 15.37 0.93 -7.01
N GLN A 170 14.17 0.98 -6.42
CA GLN A 170 13.60 2.23 -5.94
C GLN A 170 14.20 2.69 -4.60
N TRP A 171 14.67 1.74 -3.78
CA TRP A 171 15.24 2.05 -2.48
C TRP A 171 16.55 2.82 -2.54
N GLN A 172 17.27 2.79 -3.68
CA GLN A 172 18.46 3.61 -3.88
C GLN A 172 18.23 5.12 -3.84
N TYR A 173 16.98 5.56 -4.02
CA TYR A 173 16.58 6.97 -3.96
C TYR A 173 16.07 7.39 -2.58
N LEU A 174 16.01 6.48 -1.64
CA LEU A 174 15.53 6.70 -0.28
C LEU A 174 16.57 6.19 0.72
N GLU A 175 16.61 6.76 1.89
CA GLU A 175 17.41 6.24 3.01
C GLU A 175 16.72 4.97 3.52
N ALA A 176 17.21 3.80 3.08
CA ALA A 176 16.61 2.51 3.36
C ALA A 176 17.57 1.58 4.08
N ASP A 177 17.11 0.95 5.17
CA ASP A 177 17.85 -0.03 5.95
C ASP A 177 17.26 -1.44 5.77
N TYR A 178 18.12 -2.38 5.36
CA TYR A 178 17.75 -3.79 5.14
C TYR A 178 17.93 -4.60 6.43
N HIS A 179 17.00 -4.50 7.33
CA HIS A 179 17.11 -5.08 8.67
C HIS A 179 16.60 -6.54 8.78
N ARG A 180 15.96 -7.08 7.74
CA ARG A 180 15.42 -8.45 7.78
C ARG A 180 15.55 -9.18 6.45
N ARG A 181 15.98 -10.45 6.51
CA ARG A 181 15.94 -11.38 5.39
C ARG A 181 15.14 -12.61 5.78
N LEU A 182 14.19 -13.01 4.93
CA LEU A 182 13.37 -14.21 5.10
C LEU A 182 13.66 -15.18 3.96
N ARG A 183 13.70 -16.47 4.25
CA ARG A 183 13.91 -17.50 3.24
C ARG A 183 12.97 -18.65 3.46
N SER A 184 12.25 -19.06 2.42
CA SER A 184 11.39 -20.24 2.42
C SER A 184 12.12 -21.42 1.79
N TYR A 185 11.96 -22.59 2.37
CA TYR A 185 12.57 -23.84 1.89
C TYR A 185 11.48 -24.84 1.52
N LYS A 186 11.70 -25.58 0.41
CA LYS A 186 10.84 -26.70 -0.01
C LYS A 186 11.63 -28.00 0.07
N LYS A 187 11.06 -29.01 0.72
CA LYS A 187 11.59 -30.39 0.78
C LYS A 187 10.65 -31.30 0.01
N LYS A 188 11.17 -32.14 -0.90
CA LYS A 188 10.42 -33.32 -1.39
C LYS A 188 10.29 -34.30 -0.26
N ILE A 189 9.07 -34.75 -0.02
CA ILE A 189 8.74 -35.84 0.90
C ILE A 189 8.67 -37.14 0.12
#